data_d6310a89e9fe1b073e7041c47d69e09b
#
_entry.id   d6310a89e9fe1b073e7041c47d69e09b
#
_cell.length_a   1.000
_cell.length_b   1.000
_cell.length_c   1.000
_cell.angle_alpha   90.00
_cell.angle_beta   90.00
_cell.angle_gamma   90.00
#
_symmetry.space_group_name_H-M   'P 1'
#
loop_
_entity.id
_entity.type
_entity.pdbx_description
1 polymer ?
#
loop_
_entity_poly.entity_id
_entity_poly.type
_entity_poly.pdbx_seq_one_letter_code
_entity_poly.pdbx_strand_id
1 'polypeptide(L)'
;VITRGFWALLALIAVGLVLTAVREVVGLGSNISGMSDPFAWGLWKTFNVMVLTGLGSGGFAIGIAAWIFNNKKLHSVMRVALLTSFLAYSTGLCMLGVDVGRPWNFYWVVMPWTWNLHSPLLEIAVCMSLYATVPLFLENLPPLFEYIIYEFPQWRGIAEFCESAMKKVYPFIIGLAYILPIMHQSSLGALMILAGNRVNTLWQTPFLPLIYVWAAAFLGYNCVVLCVLLAKLAWKRDVDPDVLAELNKLTVWIVYSWTAFRFIDILFRGKIAHLFTDPYALLFWTETALILGPAYILSTEKGKKLSTMFMAHAVCALGGMIYRFSPTTLAFHAKDGATYFPSAIEFIVSISFVAIAVLVYLIAVKKLAILPGSNAEWLKMAKYEEQVKPGIQLTGYAPVEH
;
A
#
# COMPACT_ATOMS: atom_id res chain seq x y z
N VAL A 1 12.47 -24.75 -5.12
CA VAL A 1 13.74 -24.83 -4.36
C VAL A 1 13.57 -23.93 -3.14
N ILE A 2 13.57 -24.55 -1.94
CA ILE A 2 13.50 -23.84 -0.66
C ILE A 2 14.90 -23.25 -0.42
N THR A 3 15.00 -21.92 -0.47
CA THR A 3 16.27 -21.21 -0.31
C THR A 3 16.54 -20.87 1.16
N ARG A 4 17.79 -20.54 1.52
CA ARG A 4 18.12 -20.02 2.86
C ARG A 4 17.28 -18.78 3.22
N GLY A 5 16.99 -17.93 2.24
CA GLY A 5 16.12 -16.76 2.43
C GLY A 5 14.67 -17.12 2.81
N PHE A 6 14.13 -18.20 2.26
CA PHE A 6 12.79 -18.68 2.63
C PHE A 6 12.73 -19.10 4.11
N TRP A 7 13.73 -19.85 4.59
CA TRP A 7 13.80 -20.25 6.00
C TRP A 7 14.00 -19.06 6.93
N ALA A 8 14.83 -18.08 6.55
CA ALA A 8 15.00 -16.85 7.32
C ALA A 8 13.67 -16.06 7.41
N LEU A 9 12.91 -16.00 6.30
CA LEU A 9 11.58 -15.35 6.28
C LEU A 9 10.60 -16.08 7.21
N LEU A 10 10.55 -17.41 7.17
CA LEU A 10 9.69 -18.20 8.07
C LEU A 10 10.08 -18.06 9.55
N ALA A 11 11.38 -18.04 9.85
CA ALA A 11 11.87 -17.83 11.21
C ALA A 11 11.46 -16.46 11.75
N LEU A 12 11.59 -15.40 10.93
CA LEU A 12 11.16 -14.05 11.27
C LEU A 12 9.64 -14.00 11.53
N ILE A 13 8.84 -14.61 10.67
CA ILE A 13 7.39 -14.71 10.83
C ILE A 13 7.04 -15.44 12.15
N ALA A 14 7.67 -16.57 12.43
CA ALA A 14 7.43 -17.33 13.65
C ALA A 14 7.75 -16.51 14.92
N VAL A 15 8.89 -15.81 14.95
CA VAL A 15 9.26 -14.93 16.07
C VAL A 15 8.24 -13.80 16.23
N GLY A 16 7.82 -13.16 15.13
CA GLY A 16 6.82 -12.08 15.19
C GLY A 16 5.45 -12.56 15.70
N LEU A 17 5.00 -13.74 15.28
CA LEU A 17 3.73 -14.31 15.77
C LEU A 17 3.79 -14.65 17.25
N VAL A 18 4.92 -15.18 17.75
CA VAL A 18 5.13 -15.42 19.18
C VAL A 18 5.10 -14.10 19.96
N LEU A 19 5.80 -13.07 19.48
CA LEU A 19 5.80 -11.74 20.12
C LEU A 19 4.41 -11.08 20.09
N THR A 20 3.64 -11.29 19.01
CA THR A 20 2.24 -10.85 18.94
C THR A 20 1.39 -11.56 20.00
N ALA A 21 1.54 -12.86 20.18
CA ALA A 21 0.84 -13.60 21.23
C ALA A 21 1.25 -13.12 22.64
N VAL A 22 2.53 -12.85 22.86
CA VAL A 22 3.02 -12.25 24.13
C VAL A 22 2.37 -10.89 24.37
N ARG A 23 2.28 -10.04 23.35
CA ARG A 23 1.61 -8.74 23.41
C ARG A 23 0.13 -8.87 23.80
N GLU A 24 -0.61 -9.84 23.23
CA GLU A 24 -2.03 -10.06 23.57
C GLU A 24 -2.23 -10.43 25.03
N VAL A 25 -1.30 -11.17 25.62
CA VAL A 25 -1.34 -11.60 27.02
C VAL A 25 -0.89 -10.49 27.98
N VAL A 26 0.20 -9.80 27.65
CA VAL A 26 0.84 -8.79 28.53
C VAL A 26 0.18 -7.41 28.41
N GLY A 27 -0.42 -7.12 27.25
CA GLY A 27 -1.00 -5.80 26.93
C GLY A 27 0.01 -4.85 26.27
N LEU A 28 -0.41 -3.57 26.11
CA LEU A 28 0.36 -2.52 25.44
C LEU A 28 1.32 -1.74 26.35
N GLY A 29 1.58 -2.20 27.56
CA GLY A 29 2.41 -1.48 28.52
C GLY A 29 3.83 -1.17 28.02
N SER A 30 4.55 -0.32 28.75
CA SER A 30 5.88 0.22 28.41
C SER A 30 6.97 -0.84 28.13
N ASN A 31 6.76 -2.09 28.57
CA ASN A 31 7.68 -3.19 28.27
C ASN A 31 7.46 -3.80 26.87
N ILE A 32 6.32 -3.54 26.24
CA ILE A 32 5.95 -4.07 24.92
C ILE A 32 6.05 -2.97 23.86
N SER A 33 5.51 -1.78 24.14
CA SER A 33 5.55 -0.64 23.21
C SER A 33 6.09 0.61 23.91
N GLY A 34 6.69 1.50 23.12
CA GLY A 34 7.11 2.83 23.60
C GLY A 34 5.96 3.84 23.67
N MET A 35 4.73 3.45 23.34
CA MET A 35 3.57 4.35 23.32
C MET A 35 3.14 4.73 24.74
N SER A 36 2.63 5.94 24.87
CA SER A 36 2.08 6.50 26.12
C SER A 36 0.85 7.35 25.81
N ASP A 37 0.06 7.70 26.84
CA ASP A 37 -1.11 8.57 26.66
C ASP A 37 -0.77 9.91 25.99
N PRO A 38 0.32 10.62 26.35
CA PRO A 38 0.73 11.82 25.63
C PRO A 38 1.24 11.57 24.21
N PHE A 39 1.74 10.35 23.92
CA PHE A 39 2.30 9.94 22.64
C PHE A 39 1.62 8.68 22.11
N ALA A 40 0.36 8.83 21.69
CA ALA A 40 -0.49 7.73 21.21
C ALA A 40 -0.14 7.24 19.79
N TRP A 41 0.66 7.99 19.03
CA TRP A 41 1.12 7.66 17.69
C TRP A 41 2.52 7.06 17.76
N GLY A 42 2.59 5.75 17.91
CA GLY A 42 3.86 5.02 17.86
C GLY A 42 4.13 4.43 16.48
N LEU A 43 5.20 3.61 16.38
CA LEU A 43 5.59 2.89 15.17
C LEU A 43 4.42 2.08 14.60
N TRP A 44 3.74 1.31 15.45
CA TRP A 44 2.65 0.45 14.99
C TRP A 44 1.53 1.25 14.32
N LYS A 45 0.94 2.25 14.99
CA LYS A 45 -0.16 3.05 14.41
C LYS A 45 0.25 3.78 13.14
N THR A 46 1.39 4.47 13.17
CA THR A 46 1.87 5.22 12.01
C THR A 46 2.20 4.29 10.84
N PHE A 47 2.89 3.19 11.11
CA PHE A 47 3.26 2.24 10.06
C PHE A 47 2.04 1.53 9.49
N ASN A 48 1.16 1.00 10.35
CA ASN A 48 0.01 0.20 9.93
C ASN A 48 -1.04 1.02 9.17
N VAL A 49 -1.39 2.18 9.73
CA VAL A 49 -2.52 2.97 9.24
C VAL A 49 -2.09 3.99 8.19
N MET A 50 -0.87 4.53 8.27
CA MET A 50 -0.44 5.60 7.37
C MET A 50 0.54 5.13 6.29
N VAL A 51 1.50 4.28 6.66
CA VAL A 51 2.55 3.84 5.73
C VAL A 51 2.06 2.68 4.86
N LEU A 52 1.59 1.58 5.47
CA LEU A 52 1.14 0.40 4.71
C LEU A 52 -0.02 0.74 3.79
N THR A 53 -1.01 1.52 4.25
CA THR A 53 -2.12 1.93 3.40
C THR A 53 -1.69 2.90 2.30
N GLY A 54 -0.67 3.74 2.55
CA GLY A 54 -0.04 4.56 1.52
C GLY A 54 0.66 3.71 0.44
N LEU A 55 1.46 2.73 0.85
CA LEU A 55 2.08 1.75 -0.06
C LEU A 55 1.03 0.92 -0.81
N GLY A 56 -0.08 0.57 -0.13
CA GLY A 56 -1.21 -0.14 -0.72
C GLY A 56 -2.11 0.70 -1.63
N SER A 57 -1.78 1.95 -1.86
CA SER A 57 -2.59 2.85 -2.70
C SER A 57 -2.34 2.65 -4.21
N GLY A 58 -1.48 1.70 -4.59
CA GLY A 58 -1.15 1.41 -5.99
C GLY A 58 -2.36 0.99 -6.82
N GLY A 59 -3.28 0.21 -6.26
CA GLY A 59 -4.47 -0.26 -6.96
C GLY A 59 -5.34 0.87 -7.48
N PHE A 60 -5.76 1.80 -6.62
CA PHE A 60 -6.57 2.93 -7.06
C PHE A 60 -5.78 3.93 -7.92
N ALA A 61 -4.52 4.18 -7.60
CA ALA A 61 -3.72 5.18 -8.32
C ALA A 61 -3.40 4.73 -9.76
N ILE A 62 -3.01 3.47 -9.95
CA ILE A 62 -2.81 2.87 -11.28
C ILE A 62 -4.16 2.69 -11.98
N GLY A 63 -5.22 2.32 -11.26
CA GLY A 63 -6.57 2.24 -11.79
C GLY A 63 -7.06 3.56 -12.38
N ILE A 64 -6.85 4.69 -11.70
CA ILE A 64 -7.15 6.02 -12.23
C ILE A 64 -6.40 6.26 -13.55
N ALA A 65 -5.10 5.97 -13.59
CA ALA A 65 -4.30 6.17 -14.80
C ALA A 65 -4.73 5.24 -15.94
N ALA A 66 -5.03 3.97 -15.64
CA ALA A 66 -5.42 2.98 -16.64
C ALA A 66 -6.82 3.24 -17.21
N TRP A 67 -7.80 3.52 -16.36
CA TRP A 67 -9.21 3.59 -16.75
C TRP A 67 -9.70 5.02 -17.00
N ILE A 68 -9.40 5.96 -16.10
CA ILE A 68 -9.89 7.35 -16.24
C ILE A 68 -9.05 8.10 -17.28
N PHE A 69 -7.72 7.95 -17.25
CA PHE A 69 -6.84 8.55 -18.25
C PHE A 69 -6.58 7.64 -19.47
N ASN A 70 -7.28 6.49 -19.57
CA ASN A 70 -7.23 5.56 -20.67
C ASN A 70 -5.80 5.11 -21.06
N ASN A 71 -4.94 4.90 -20.07
CA ASN A 71 -3.57 4.43 -20.31
C ASN A 71 -3.53 2.89 -20.41
N LYS A 72 -3.71 2.38 -21.63
CA LYS A 72 -3.80 0.93 -21.90
C LYS A 72 -2.57 0.14 -21.47
N LYS A 73 -1.37 0.74 -21.46
CA LYS A 73 -0.13 0.06 -21.06
C LYS A 73 -0.18 -0.44 -19.60
N LEU A 74 -0.90 0.27 -18.74
CA LEU A 74 -0.96 -0.07 -17.31
C LEU A 74 -1.89 -1.24 -16.98
N HIS A 75 -2.72 -1.67 -17.91
CA HIS A 75 -3.59 -2.85 -17.70
C HIS A 75 -2.79 -4.12 -17.37
N SER A 76 -1.59 -4.27 -17.96
CA SER A 76 -0.73 -5.45 -17.73
C SER A 76 -0.20 -5.58 -16.31
N VAL A 77 -0.13 -4.48 -15.55
CA VAL A 77 0.34 -4.46 -14.15
C VAL A 77 -0.80 -4.28 -13.14
N MET A 78 -2.05 -4.18 -13.60
CA MET A 78 -3.20 -3.96 -12.74
C MET A 78 -3.36 -5.07 -11.69
N ARG A 79 -3.19 -6.34 -12.07
CA ARG A 79 -3.28 -7.47 -11.14
C ARG A 79 -2.22 -7.40 -10.03
N VAL A 80 -0.99 -6.95 -10.37
CA VAL A 80 0.06 -6.70 -9.36
C VAL A 80 -0.36 -5.55 -8.44
N ALA A 81 -0.86 -4.47 -9.00
CA ALA A 81 -1.31 -3.30 -8.23
C ALA A 81 -2.44 -3.67 -7.26
N LEU A 82 -3.44 -4.42 -7.71
CA LEU A 82 -4.54 -4.90 -6.85
C LEU A 82 -4.06 -5.87 -5.77
N LEU A 83 -3.19 -6.81 -6.12
CA LEU A 83 -2.63 -7.76 -5.15
C LEU A 83 -1.78 -7.06 -4.09
N THR A 84 -0.91 -6.14 -4.48
CA THR A 84 -0.08 -5.38 -3.53
C THR A 84 -0.94 -4.49 -2.63
N SER A 85 -1.98 -3.87 -3.18
CA SER A 85 -2.96 -3.10 -2.40
C SER A 85 -3.69 -3.97 -1.38
N PHE A 86 -4.18 -5.13 -1.82
CA PHE A 86 -4.85 -6.09 -0.94
C PHE A 86 -3.95 -6.54 0.21
N LEU A 87 -2.71 -6.93 -0.09
CA LEU A 87 -1.76 -7.38 0.91
C LEU A 87 -1.38 -6.26 1.89
N ALA A 88 -1.15 -5.04 1.41
CA ALA A 88 -0.77 -3.93 2.26
C ALA A 88 -1.92 -3.49 3.18
N TYR A 89 -3.14 -3.35 2.67
CA TYR A 89 -4.31 -2.98 3.48
C TYR A 89 -4.70 -4.10 4.45
N SER A 90 -4.69 -5.36 4.02
CA SER A 90 -5.00 -6.51 4.89
C SER A 90 -3.95 -6.67 5.99
N THR A 91 -2.66 -6.49 5.66
CA THR A 91 -1.58 -6.49 6.66
C THR A 91 -1.76 -5.36 7.66
N GLY A 92 -2.04 -4.14 7.20
CA GLY A 92 -2.32 -3.00 8.05
C GLY A 92 -3.52 -3.24 8.96
N LEU A 93 -4.59 -3.85 8.45
CA LEU A 93 -5.79 -4.18 9.23
C LEU A 93 -5.49 -5.25 10.30
N CYS A 94 -4.74 -6.30 9.96
CA CYS A 94 -4.31 -7.31 10.94
C CYS A 94 -3.43 -6.68 12.03
N MET A 95 -2.47 -5.84 11.65
CA MET A 95 -1.60 -5.14 12.60
C MET A 95 -2.36 -4.11 13.43
N LEU A 96 -3.44 -3.51 12.92
CA LEU A 96 -4.31 -2.66 13.73
C LEU A 96 -4.92 -3.45 14.89
N GLY A 97 -5.24 -4.73 14.70
CA GLY A 97 -5.66 -5.63 15.78
C GLY A 97 -4.59 -5.78 16.88
N VAL A 98 -3.30 -5.77 16.50
CA VAL A 98 -2.17 -5.85 17.45
C VAL A 98 -1.99 -4.54 18.21
N ASP A 99 -2.26 -3.39 17.61
CA ASP A 99 -1.97 -2.08 18.20
C ASP A 99 -3.14 -1.51 19.02
N VAL A 100 -4.36 -2.03 18.89
CA VAL A 100 -5.49 -1.59 19.73
C VAL A 100 -5.51 -2.33 21.06
N GLY A 101 -5.82 -1.59 22.15
CA GLY A 101 -5.81 -2.15 23.50
C GLY A 101 -6.88 -3.21 23.75
N ARG A 102 -7.96 -3.21 22.97
CA ARG A 102 -9.11 -4.13 23.09
C ARG A 102 -9.57 -4.62 21.72
N PRO A 103 -8.82 -5.52 21.06
CA PRO A 103 -9.14 -5.97 19.70
C PRO A 103 -10.50 -6.67 19.62
N TRP A 104 -10.98 -7.29 20.68
CA TRP A 104 -12.32 -7.91 20.75
C TRP A 104 -13.47 -6.91 20.58
N ASN A 105 -13.25 -5.61 20.76
CA ASN A 105 -14.25 -4.57 20.52
C ASN A 105 -14.35 -4.16 19.03
N PHE A 106 -13.60 -4.79 18.13
CA PHE A 106 -13.60 -4.44 16.71
C PHE A 106 -14.97 -4.62 16.03
N TYR A 107 -15.86 -5.41 16.62
CA TYR A 107 -17.25 -5.56 16.15
C TYR A 107 -18.04 -4.24 16.10
N TRP A 108 -17.66 -3.23 16.89
CA TRP A 108 -18.28 -1.90 16.83
C TRP A 108 -18.15 -1.24 15.46
N VAL A 109 -17.12 -1.59 14.68
CA VAL A 109 -16.92 -1.06 13.32
C VAL A 109 -18.03 -1.50 12.36
N VAL A 110 -18.67 -2.64 12.61
CA VAL A 110 -19.77 -3.16 11.79
C VAL A 110 -21.17 -2.84 12.36
N MET A 111 -21.23 -2.01 13.40
CA MET A 111 -22.50 -1.59 14.06
C MET A 111 -22.77 -0.10 13.83
N PRO A 112 -23.43 0.31 12.71
CA PRO A 112 -23.59 1.72 12.33
C PRO A 112 -24.28 2.59 13.38
N TRP A 113 -25.16 2.03 14.18
CA TRP A 113 -25.90 2.77 15.23
C TRP A 113 -25.03 3.18 16.44
N THR A 114 -23.80 2.67 16.52
CA THR A 114 -22.83 3.05 17.56
C THR A 114 -21.84 4.11 17.09
N TRP A 115 -21.87 4.49 15.82
CA TRP A 115 -20.86 5.33 15.20
C TRP A 115 -20.97 6.79 15.62
N ASN A 116 -19.83 7.38 15.99
CA ASN A 116 -19.70 8.83 16.07
C ASN A 116 -19.30 9.37 14.69
N LEU A 117 -20.30 9.82 13.91
CA LEU A 117 -20.13 10.30 12.53
C LEU A 117 -19.24 11.56 12.41
N HIS A 118 -18.92 12.22 13.55
CA HIS A 118 -18.01 13.37 13.57
C HIS A 118 -16.56 12.98 13.82
N SER A 119 -16.24 11.69 13.94
CA SER A 119 -14.91 11.19 14.21
C SER A 119 -14.19 10.75 12.93
N PRO A 120 -13.11 11.42 12.49
CA PRO A 120 -12.30 10.94 11.35
C PRO A 120 -11.66 9.58 11.60
N LEU A 121 -11.44 9.18 12.86
CA LEU A 121 -10.97 7.82 13.18
C LEU A 121 -11.97 6.74 12.78
N LEU A 122 -13.27 7.01 12.91
CA LEU A 122 -14.30 6.09 12.45
C LEU A 122 -14.24 5.93 10.92
N GLU A 123 -14.16 7.03 10.19
CA GLU A 123 -14.06 7.01 8.73
C GLU A 123 -12.81 6.24 8.27
N ILE A 124 -11.65 6.47 8.92
CA ILE A 124 -10.42 5.73 8.68
C ILE A 124 -10.64 4.23 8.87
N ALA A 125 -11.20 3.81 10.02
CA ALA A 125 -11.40 2.40 10.35
C ALA A 125 -12.39 1.72 9.39
N VAL A 126 -13.52 2.36 9.11
CA VAL A 126 -14.56 1.82 8.22
C VAL A 126 -14.05 1.74 6.78
N CYS A 127 -13.47 2.81 6.24
CA CYS A 127 -12.96 2.82 4.86
C CYS A 127 -11.83 1.81 4.67
N MET A 128 -10.89 1.71 5.62
CA MET A 128 -9.81 0.74 5.57
C MET A 128 -10.32 -0.70 5.59
N SER A 129 -11.22 -1.01 6.54
CA SER A 129 -11.78 -2.35 6.71
C SER A 129 -12.61 -2.75 5.49
N LEU A 130 -13.51 -1.87 5.05
CA LEU A 130 -14.39 -2.13 3.92
C LEU A 130 -13.60 -2.23 2.60
N TYR A 131 -12.58 -1.39 2.41
CA TYR A 131 -11.74 -1.45 1.22
C TYR A 131 -10.96 -2.76 1.11
N ALA A 132 -10.35 -3.21 2.22
CA ALA A 132 -9.61 -4.48 2.25
C ALA A 132 -10.52 -5.69 2.04
N THR A 133 -11.70 -5.72 2.71
CA THR A 133 -12.56 -6.91 2.77
C THR A 133 -13.54 -7.03 1.61
N VAL A 134 -13.89 -5.94 0.92
CA VAL A 134 -14.86 -5.98 -0.17
C VAL A 134 -14.18 -5.72 -1.52
N PRO A 135 -13.86 -4.49 -1.95
CA PRO A 135 -13.35 -4.31 -3.31
C PRO A 135 -12.01 -5.02 -3.54
N LEU A 136 -11.00 -4.84 -2.68
CA LEU A 136 -9.70 -5.47 -2.91
C LEU A 136 -9.74 -6.99 -2.86
N PHE A 137 -10.51 -7.56 -1.93
CA PHE A 137 -10.70 -9.01 -1.87
C PHE A 137 -11.35 -9.53 -3.16
N LEU A 138 -12.47 -8.93 -3.58
CA LEU A 138 -13.21 -9.36 -4.75
C LEU A 138 -12.42 -9.16 -6.04
N GLU A 139 -11.68 -8.06 -6.19
CA GLU A 139 -10.83 -7.79 -7.37
C GLU A 139 -9.63 -8.74 -7.49
N ASN A 140 -9.23 -9.41 -6.41
CA ASN A 140 -8.18 -10.44 -6.43
C ASN A 140 -8.71 -11.87 -6.64
N LEU A 141 -10.03 -12.09 -6.71
CA LEU A 141 -10.61 -13.41 -6.96
C LEU A 141 -10.48 -13.92 -8.40
N PRO A 142 -10.56 -13.09 -9.47
CA PRO A 142 -10.47 -13.58 -10.84
C PRO A 142 -9.22 -14.45 -11.12
N PRO A 143 -7.99 -14.05 -10.76
CA PRO A 143 -6.82 -14.91 -10.91
C PRO A 143 -6.91 -16.24 -10.12
N LEU A 144 -7.61 -16.24 -9.00
CA LEU A 144 -7.85 -17.44 -8.20
C LEU A 144 -8.89 -18.36 -8.87
N PHE A 145 -9.97 -17.80 -9.43
CA PHE A 145 -10.94 -18.59 -10.18
C PHE A 145 -10.33 -19.21 -11.44
N GLU A 146 -9.52 -18.45 -12.18
CA GLU A 146 -8.75 -18.97 -13.30
C GLU A 146 -7.91 -20.20 -12.88
N TYR A 147 -7.18 -20.08 -11.76
CA TYR A 147 -6.38 -21.17 -11.21
C TYR A 147 -7.24 -22.37 -10.82
N ILE A 148 -8.38 -22.16 -10.15
CA ILE A 148 -9.28 -23.25 -9.72
C ILE A 148 -9.89 -23.97 -10.92
N ILE A 149 -10.32 -23.26 -11.97
CA ILE A 149 -10.94 -23.82 -13.16
C ILE A 149 -10.01 -24.84 -13.85
N TYR A 150 -8.71 -24.59 -13.85
CA TYR A 150 -7.73 -25.41 -14.56
C TYR A 150 -7.06 -26.48 -13.69
N GLU A 151 -6.76 -26.17 -12.45
CA GLU A 151 -6.06 -27.11 -11.53
C GLU A 151 -7.01 -28.03 -10.77
N PHE A 152 -8.27 -27.66 -10.60
CA PHE A 152 -9.25 -28.40 -9.80
C PHE A 152 -10.58 -28.58 -10.58
N PRO A 153 -10.64 -29.50 -11.58
CA PRO A 153 -11.81 -29.67 -12.44
C PRO A 153 -13.11 -29.92 -11.67
N GLN A 154 -13.05 -30.54 -10.47
CA GLN A 154 -14.21 -30.80 -9.61
C GLN A 154 -14.87 -29.51 -9.08
N TRP A 155 -14.15 -28.40 -9.01
CA TRP A 155 -14.65 -27.09 -8.53
C TRP A 155 -14.95 -26.12 -9.66
N ARG A 156 -14.73 -26.51 -10.92
CA ARG A 156 -14.88 -25.66 -12.11
C ARG A 156 -16.25 -24.99 -12.15
N GLY A 157 -17.34 -25.74 -12.00
CA GLY A 157 -18.70 -25.17 -12.08
C GLY A 157 -19.00 -24.12 -11.02
N ILE A 158 -18.44 -24.28 -9.81
CA ILE A 158 -18.58 -23.29 -8.73
C ILE A 158 -17.77 -22.04 -9.06
N ALA A 159 -16.54 -22.18 -9.55
CA ALA A 159 -15.69 -21.06 -9.91
C ALA A 159 -16.28 -20.22 -11.06
N GLU A 160 -16.80 -20.88 -12.11
CA GLU A 160 -17.48 -20.23 -13.24
C GLU A 160 -18.76 -19.51 -12.81
N PHE A 161 -19.55 -20.10 -11.91
CA PHE A 161 -20.73 -19.46 -11.32
C PHE A 161 -20.35 -18.19 -10.52
N CYS A 162 -19.35 -18.28 -9.65
CA CYS A 162 -18.88 -17.14 -8.85
C CYS A 162 -18.33 -16.02 -9.75
N GLU A 163 -17.56 -16.35 -10.75
CA GLU A 163 -17.04 -15.38 -11.74
C GLU A 163 -18.19 -14.67 -12.49
N SER A 164 -19.20 -15.42 -12.92
CA SER A 164 -20.38 -14.86 -13.57
C SER A 164 -21.19 -13.94 -12.66
N ALA A 165 -21.35 -14.31 -11.39
CA ALA A 165 -22.01 -13.49 -10.40
C ALA A 165 -21.25 -12.19 -10.12
N MET A 166 -19.91 -12.27 -10.01
CA MET A 166 -19.06 -11.10 -9.83
C MET A 166 -19.17 -10.09 -10.96
N LYS A 167 -19.24 -10.54 -12.22
CA LYS A 167 -19.36 -9.65 -13.38
C LYS A 167 -20.57 -8.71 -13.27
N LYS A 168 -21.65 -9.15 -12.62
CA LYS A 168 -22.88 -8.34 -12.44
C LYS A 168 -22.71 -7.20 -11.42
N VAL A 169 -21.92 -7.40 -10.40
CA VAL A 169 -21.69 -6.41 -9.33
C VAL A 169 -20.40 -5.61 -9.52
N TYR A 170 -19.62 -5.93 -10.55
CA TYR A 170 -18.29 -5.36 -10.80
C TYR A 170 -18.30 -3.81 -10.93
N PRO A 171 -19.26 -3.15 -11.61
CA PRO A 171 -19.31 -1.69 -11.67
C PRO A 171 -19.42 -1.02 -10.29
N PHE A 172 -20.17 -1.65 -9.37
CA PHE A 172 -20.28 -1.18 -7.99
C PHE A 172 -18.99 -1.39 -7.20
N ILE A 173 -18.35 -2.55 -7.38
CA ILE A 173 -17.05 -2.87 -6.77
C ILE A 173 -15.99 -1.85 -7.20
N ILE A 174 -15.91 -1.51 -8.49
CA ILE A 174 -14.99 -0.50 -9.03
C ILE A 174 -15.26 0.87 -8.38
N GLY A 175 -16.52 1.28 -8.24
CA GLY A 175 -16.87 2.53 -7.57
C GLY A 175 -16.32 2.59 -6.14
N LEU A 176 -16.52 1.52 -5.36
CA LEU A 176 -15.97 1.41 -4.01
C LEU A 176 -14.43 1.38 -4.01
N ALA A 177 -13.81 0.73 -5.01
CA ALA A 177 -12.36 0.64 -5.13
C ALA A 177 -11.66 1.99 -5.35
N TYR A 178 -12.37 2.99 -5.86
CA TYR A 178 -11.85 4.37 -5.96
C TYR A 178 -12.23 5.23 -4.74
N ILE A 179 -13.47 5.18 -4.31
CA ILE A 179 -13.97 6.09 -3.27
C ILE A 179 -13.33 5.78 -1.92
N LEU A 180 -13.32 4.50 -1.50
CA LEU A 180 -12.88 4.12 -0.16
C LEU A 180 -11.41 4.46 0.14
N PRO A 181 -10.42 4.17 -0.74
CA PRO A 181 -9.04 4.52 -0.45
C PRO A 181 -8.79 6.04 -0.49
N ILE A 182 -9.49 6.80 -1.34
CA ILE A 182 -9.40 8.26 -1.36
C ILE A 182 -9.96 8.83 -0.04
N MET A 183 -11.13 8.40 0.40
CA MET A 183 -11.70 8.77 1.69
C MET A 183 -10.76 8.41 2.84
N HIS A 184 -10.25 7.17 2.88
CA HIS A 184 -9.30 6.73 3.90
C HIS A 184 -8.05 7.64 3.96
N GLN A 185 -7.40 7.91 2.83
CA GLN A 185 -6.20 8.74 2.80
C GLN A 185 -6.47 10.20 3.12
N SER A 186 -7.61 10.76 2.69
CA SER A 186 -8.00 12.14 3.04
C SER A 186 -8.31 12.28 4.52
N SER A 187 -8.98 11.30 5.12
CA SER A 187 -9.31 11.30 6.55
C SER A 187 -8.07 11.18 7.44
N LEU A 188 -7.01 10.48 6.98
CA LEU A 188 -5.71 10.50 7.66
C LEU A 188 -5.12 11.91 7.72
N GLY A 189 -5.21 12.67 6.62
CA GLY A 189 -4.82 14.08 6.61
C GLY A 189 -5.69 14.96 7.50
N ALA A 190 -7.01 14.76 7.49
CA ALA A 190 -7.95 15.46 8.36
C ALA A 190 -7.66 15.21 9.84
N LEU A 191 -7.31 13.98 10.20
CA LEU A 191 -6.92 13.64 11.56
C LEU A 191 -5.68 14.42 12.03
N MET A 192 -4.71 14.66 11.15
CA MET A 192 -3.53 15.47 11.47
C MET A 192 -3.87 16.97 11.57
N ILE A 193 -4.90 17.46 10.87
CA ILE A 193 -5.41 18.84 11.09
C ILE A 193 -5.96 18.97 12.50
N LEU A 194 -6.71 17.98 12.99
CA LEU A 194 -7.26 17.99 14.35
C LEU A 194 -6.19 17.95 15.45
N ALA A 195 -5.02 17.39 15.15
CA ALA A 195 -3.88 17.44 16.08
C ALA A 195 -3.35 18.88 16.32
N GLY A 196 -3.71 19.80 15.42
CA GLY A 196 -3.48 21.24 15.57
C GLY A 196 -2.00 21.59 15.73
N ASN A 197 -1.69 22.37 16.77
CA ASN A 197 -0.32 22.84 17.07
C ASN A 197 0.64 21.76 17.58
N ARG A 198 0.17 20.52 17.77
CA ARG A 198 1.05 19.38 18.07
C ARG A 198 1.82 18.92 16.84
N VAL A 199 1.31 19.17 15.64
CA VAL A 199 2.06 18.93 14.39
C VAL A 199 2.91 20.17 14.10
N ASN A 200 4.19 19.96 13.82
CA ASN A 200 5.09 21.07 13.50
C ASN A 200 4.60 21.88 12.30
N THR A 201 4.84 23.20 12.29
CA THR A 201 4.35 24.17 11.30
C THR A 201 4.74 23.88 9.86
N LEU A 202 5.84 23.17 9.61
CA LEU A 202 6.25 22.75 8.26
C LEU A 202 5.32 21.71 7.64
N TRP A 203 4.66 20.89 8.48
CA TRP A 203 3.71 19.86 8.03
C TRP A 203 2.25 20.25 8.28
N GLN A 204 1.98 21.12 9.25
CA GLN A 204 0.61 21.53 9.58
C GLN A 204 0.05 22.49 8.52
N THR A 205 -0.96 22.04 7.78
CA THR A 205 -1.65 22.81 6.74
C THR A 205 -3.11 22.36 6.60
N PRO A 206 -4.04 23.25 6.24
CA PRO A 206 -5.43 22.87 5.96
C PRO A 206 -5.56 21.95 4.73
N PHE A 207 -4.53 21.85 3.88
CA PHE A 207 -4.51 20.99 2.70
C PHE A 207 -3.99 19.56 2.97
N LEU A 208 -3.76 19.19 4.23
CA LEU A 208 -3.29 17.83 4.58
C LEU A 208 -4.12 16.70 3.96
N PRO A 209 -5.46 16.76 3.91
CA PRO A 209 -6.25 15.72 3.25
C PRO A 209 -5.85 15.49 1.80
N LEU A 210 -5.70 16.57 1.02
CA LEU A 210 -5.29 16.49 -0.38
C LEU A 210 -3.83 16.00 -0.51
N ILE A 211 -2.92 16.56 0.27
CA ILE A 211 -1.50 16.20 0.26
C ILE A 211 -1.31 14.72 0.62
N TYR A 212 -2.13 14.17 1.51
CA TYR A 212 -2.08 12.76 1.91
C TYR A 212 -2.56 11.83 0.79
N VAL A 213 -3.66 12.14 0.12
CA VAL A 213 -4.13 11.36 -1.05
C VAL A 213 -3.06 11.38 -2.14
N TRP A 214 -2.46 12.52 -2.40
CA TRP A 214 -1.41 12.69 -3.41
C TRP A 214 -0.13 11.94 -3.05
N ALA A 215 0.28 12.00 -1.77
CA ALA A 215 1.42 11.22 -1.26
C ALA A 215 1.16 9.70 -1.33
N ALA A 216 -0.07 9.26 -1.08
CA ALA A 216 -0.45 7.87 -1.22
C ALA A 216 -0.31 7.37 -2.67
N ALA A 217 -0.64 8.21 -3.66
CA ALA A 217 -0.50 7.85 -5.06
C ALA A 217 0.97 7.54 -5.42
N PHE A 218 1.94 8.42 -5.11
CA PHE A 218 3.33 8.13 -5.44
C PHE A 218 3.89 6.97 -4.61
N LEU A 219 3.50 6.80 -3.34
CA LEU A 219 3.86 5.63 -2.54
C LEU A 219 3.37 4.34 -3.18
N GLY A 220 2.12 4.34 -3.64
CA GLY A 220 1.53 3.20 -4.34
C GLY A 220 2.24 2.86 -5.64
N TYR A 221 2.57 3.86 -6.48
CA TYR A 221 3.37 3.64 -7.69
C TYR A 221 4.73 3.03 -7.37
N ASN A 222 5.45 3.59 -6.39
CA ASN A 222 6.75 3.05 -5.98
C ASN A 222 6.62 1.60 -5.51
N CYS A 223 5.61 1.28 -4.70
CA CYS A 223 5.38 -0.07 -4.19
C CYS A 223 5.12 -1.07 -5.34
N VAL A 224 4.26 -0.72 -6.29
CA VAL A 224 3.95 -1.60 -7.43
C VAL A 224 5.17 -1.85 -8.29
N VAL A 225 5.97 -0.83 -8.61
CA VAL A 225 7.22 -1.02 -9.36
C VAL A 225 8.18 -1.95 -8.61
N LEU A 226 8.36 -1.75 -7.31
CA LEU A 226 9.20 -2.63 -6.48
C LEU A 226 8.69 -4.08 -6.50
N CYS A 227 7.38 -4.31 -6.41
CA CYS A 227 6.78 -5.63 -6.47
C CYS A 227 6.93 -6.28 -7.85
N VAL A 228 6.77 -5.51 -8.94
CA VAL A 228 7.03 -5.97 -10.31
C VAL A 228 8.48 -6.40 -10.48
N LEU A 229 9.42 -5.56 -10.02
CA LEU A 229 10.86 -5.87 -10.10
C LEU A 229 11.24 -7.06 -9.20
N LEU A 230 10.62 -7.20 -8.02
CA LEU A 230 10.79 -8.37 -7.16
C LEU A 230 10.32 -9.65 -7.84
N ALA A 231 9.16 -9.62 -8.50
CA ALA A 231 8.66 -10.76 -9.28
C ALA A 231 9.59 -11.13 -10.44
N LYS A 232 10.16 -10.14 -11.13
CA LYS A 232 11.16 -10.35 -12.18
C LYS A 232 12.43 -11.02 -11.64
N LEU A 233 12.91 -10.59 -10.47
CA LEU A 233 14.11 -11.16 -9.83
C LEU A 233 13.85 -12.57 -9.28
N ALA A 234 12.74 -12.76 -8.57
CA ALA A 234 12.45 -14.04 -7.88
C ALA A 234 11.99 -15.13 -8.85
N TRP A 235 11.17 -14.79 -9.84
CA TRP A 235 10.47 -15.76 -10.70
C TRP A 235 10.73 -15.54 -12.20
N LYS A 236 11.69 -14.68 -12.58
CA LYS A 236 12.04 -14.36 -13.97
C LYS A 236 10.81 -13.98 -14.81
N ARG A 237 9.88 -13.22 -14.20
CA ARG A 237 8.70 -12.74 -14.92
C ARG A 237 9.12 -11.67 -15.92
N ASP A 238 8.60 -11.75 -17.13
CA ASP A 238 8.80 -10.70 -18.12
C ASP A 238 7.82 -9.56 -17.88
N VAL A 239 8.35 -8.35 -17.92
CA VAL A 239 7.58 -7.12 -17.87
C VAL A 239 8.08 -6.25 -19.00
N ASP A 240 7.14 -5.73 -19.76
CA ASP A 240 7.42 -4.83 -20.89
C ASP A 240 8.19 -3.60 -20.38
N PRO A 241 9.36 -3.29 -20.95
CA PRO A 241 10.11 -2.08 -20.62
C PRO A 241 9.31 -0.79 -20.78
N ASP A 242 8.38 -0.73 -21.74
CA ASP A 242 7.52 0.42 -21.97
C ASP A 242 6.54 0.65 -20.82
N VAL A 243 6.04 -0.40 -20.19
CA VAL A 243 5.19 -0.32 -19.00
C VAL A 243 5.98 0.24 -17.82
N LEU A 244 7.21 -0.22 -17.62
CA LEU A 244 8.10 0.30 -16.58
C LEU A 244 8.46 1.77 -16.83
N ALA A 245 8.71 2.15 -18.07
CA ALA A 245 8.96 3.54 -18.45
C ALA A 245 7.75 4.45 -18.17
N GLU A 246 6.54 3.96 -18.44
CA GLU A 246 5.31 4.70 -18.15
C GLU A 246 5.06 4.85 -16.64
N LEU A 247 5.30 3.80 -15.85
CA LEU A 247 5.23 3.88 -14.39
C LEU A 247 6.25 4.87 -13.81
N ASN A 248 7.48 4.88 -14.33
CA ASN A 248 8.49 5.88 -13.95
C ASN A 248 8.01 7.30 -14.25
N LYS A 249 7.51 7.54 -15.45
CA LYS A 249 7.01 8.84 -15.90
C LYS A 249 5.89 9.33 -14.98
N LEU A 250 4.91 8.49 -14.67
CA LEU A 250 3.81 8.84 -13.76
C LEU A 250 4.31 9.12 -12.34
N THR A 251 5.23 8.30 -11.82
CA THR A 251 5.85 8.55 -10.51
C THR A 251 6.54 9.91 -10.48
N VAL A 252 7.33 10.25 -11.50
CA VAL A 252 8.04 11.52 -11.61
C VAL A 252 7.05 12.70 -11.61
N TRP A 253 6.00 12.63 -12.43
CA TRP A 253 4.98 13.67 -12.50
C TRP A 253 4.25 13.88 -11.18
N ILE A 254 3.85 12.80 -10.51
CA ILE A 254 3.16 12.88 -9.22
C ILE A 254 4.08 13.45 -8.15
N VAL A 255 5.34 13.04 -8.11
CA VAL A 255 6.31 13.54 -7.13
C VAL A 255 6.59 15.02 -7.33
N TYR A 256 6.83 15.46 -8.57
CA TYR A 256 7.12 16.87 -8.83
C TYR A 256 5.91 17.75 -8.52
N SER A 257 4.71 17.37 -8.95
CA SER A 257 3.49 18.12 -8.68
C SER A 257 3.16 18.17 -7.18
N TRP A 258 3.31 17.04 -6.45
CA TRP A 258 3.14 17.00 -5.00
C TRP A 258 4.13 17.90 -4.27
N THR A 259 5.41 17.87 -4.67
CA THR A 259 6.45 18.71 -4.05
C THR A 259 6.21 20.17 -4.35
N ALA A 260 5.89 20.54 -5.60
CA ALA A 260 5.57 21.90 -5.97
C ALA A 260 4.38 22.43 -5.15
N PHE A 261 3.33 21.64 -4.98
CA PHE A 261 2.18 22.02 -4.16
C PHE A 261 2.56 22.28 -2.70
N ARG A 262 3.41 21.44 -2.09
CA ARG A 262 3.91 21.67 -0.71
C ARG A 262 4.67 22.97 -0.57
N PHE A 263 5.57 23.30 -1.50
CA PHE A 263 6.31 24.57 -1.45
C PHE A 263 5.40 25.77 -1.68
N ILE A 264 4.44 25.66 -2.60
CA ILE A 264 3.42 26.69 -2.83
C ILE A 264 2.61 26.92 -1.55
N ASP A 265 2.16 25.87 -0.88
CA ASP A 265 1.43 25.95 0.39
C ASP A 265 2.24 26.65 1.49
N ILE A 266 3.51 26.27 1.66
CA ILE A 266 4.42 26.91 2.62
C ILE A 266 4.60 28.41 2.32
N LEU A 267 4.73 28.76 1.02
CA LEU A 267 4.83 30.15 0.55
C LEU A 267 3.56 30.93 0.92
N PHE A 268 2.38 30.41 0.55
CA PHE A 268 1.10 31.09 0.83
C PHE A 268 0.81 31.25 2.32
N ARG A 269 1.25 30.30 3.16
CA ARG A 269 1.15 30.41 4.62
C ARG A 269 2.18 31.35 5.24
N GLY A 270 3.09 31.96 4.45
CA GLY A 270 4.17 32.82 4.94
C GLY A 270 5.20 32.11 5.81
N LYS A 271 5.40 30.80 5.63
CA LYS A 271 6.25 29.96 6.47
C LYS A 271 7.63 29.63 5.86
N ILE A 272 8.07 30.38 4.84
CA ILE A 272 9.36 30.14 4.17
C ILE A 272 10.54 30.20 5.12
N ALA A 273 10.54 31.15 6.08
CA ALA A 273 11.62 31.28 7.05
C ALA A 273 11.82 29.98 7.87
N HIS A 274 10.75 29.28 8.20
CA HIS A 274 10.80 28.02 8.94
C HIS A 274 11.57 26.91 8.21
N LEU A 275 11.69 26.98 6.88
CA LEU A 275 12.52 26.01 6.11
C LEU A 275 14.00 26.06 6.51
N PHE A 276 14.45 27.13 7.17
CA PHE A 276 15.85 27.32 7.55
C PHE A 276 16.05 27.51 9.05
N THR A 277 15.02 27.96 9.77
CA THR A 277 15.12 28.33 11.18
C THR A 277 14.45 27.34 12.14
N ASP A 278 13.58 26.47 11.62
CA ASP A 278 12.87 25.49 12.45
C ASP A 278 13.81 24.35 12.88
N PRO A 279 13.75 23.86 14.12
CA PRO A 279 14.54 22.70 14.57
C PRO A 279 14.37 21.45 13.70
N TYR A 280 13.22 21.28 13.04
CA TYR A 280 12.92 20.17 12.14
C TYR A 280 13.17 20.47 10.65
N ALA A 281 13.79 21.62 10.32
CA ALA A 281 14.12 21.96 8.94
C ALA A 281 14.98 20.88 8.27
N LEU A 282 15.97 20.32 8.97
CA LEU A 282 16.80 19.24 8.45
C LEU A 282 15.98 17.99 8.11
N LEU A 283 15.01 17.61 8.93
CA LEU A 283 14.10 16.50 8.65
C LEU A 283 13.28 16.77 7.37
N PHE A 284 12.72 17.99 7.24
CA PHE A 284 11.96 18.40 6.06
C PHE A 284 12.78 18.31 4.78
N TRP A 285 14.01 18.80 4.79
CA TRP A 285 14.91 18.73 3.63
C TRP A 285 15.37 17.32 3.34
N THR A 286 15.61 16.50 4.37
CA THR A 286 15.97 15.08 4.20
C THR A 286 14.85 14.30 3.51
N GLU A 287 13.60 14.40 4.01
CA GLU A 287 12.49 13.72 3.36
C GLU A 287 12.26 14.22 1.93
N THR A 288 12.38 15.54 1.70
CA THR A 288 12.23 16.16 0.38
C THR A 288 13.31 15.65 -0.58
N ALA A 289 14.57 15.56 -0.14
CA ALA A 289 15.67 15.04 -0.95
C ALA A 289 15.50 13.55 -1.27
N LEU A 290 15.02 12.75 -0.32
CA LEU A 290 14.75 11.31 -0.52
C LEU A 290 13.56 11.07 -1.47
N ILE A 291 12.69 12.04 -1.66
CA ILE A 291 11.57 11.95 -2.62
C ILE A 291 11.97 12.53 -3.99
N LEU A 292 12.52 13.75 -4.02
CA LEU A 292 12.86 14.44 -5.27
C LEU A 292 14.10 13.88 -5.96
N GLY A 293 15.14 13.53 -5.23
CA GLY A 293 16.37 13.01 -5.80
C GLY A 293 16.15 11.76 -6.66
N PRO A 294 15.47 10.73 -6.14
CA PRO A 294 15.06 9.58 -6.94
C PRO A 294 14.19 9.92 -8.14
N ALA A 295 13.20 10.80 -7.99
CA ALA A 295 12.35 11.23 -9.10
C ALA A 295 13.18 11.90 -10.22
N TYR A 296 14.16 12.72 -9.84
CA TYR A 296 15.12 13.28 -10.80
C TYR A 296 15.93 12.17 -11.51
N ILE A 297 16.44 11.18 -10.78
CA ILE A 297 17.16 10.04 -11.38
C ILE A 297 16.27 9.27 -12.35
N LEU A 298 15.01 9.00 -11.96
CA LEU A 298 14.04 8.30 -12.82
C LEU A 298 13.71 9.07 -14.11
N SER A 299 13.81 10.41 -14.10
CA SER A 299 13.60 11.23 -15.30
C SER A 299 14.78 11.22 -16.28
N THR A 300 15.93 10.67 -15.89
CA THR A 300 17.15 10.60 -16.70
C THR A 300 17.31 9.22 -17.37
N GLU A 301 18.24 9.12 -18.34
CA GLU A 301 18.61 7.84 -18.97
C GLU A 301 19.09 6.79 -17.94
N LYS A 302 19.69 7.22 -16.83
CA LYS A 302 20.11 6.31 -15.76
C LYS A 302 18.94 5.57 -15.10
N GLY A 303 17.75 6.21 -15.05
CA GLY A 303 16.53 5.62 -14.52
C GLY A 303 15.96 4.46 -15.33
N LYS A 304 16.41 4.26 -16.58
CA LYS A 304 16.02 3.13 -17.42
C LYS A 304 16.71 1.82 -17.01
N LYS A 305 17.83 1.88 -16.30
CA LYS A 305 18.56 0.70 -15.82
C LYS A 305 17.81 0.09 -14.63
N LEU A 306 17.48 -1.20 -14.71
CA LEU A 306 16.67 -1.90 -13.69
C LEU A 306 17.19 -1.75 -12.25
N SER A 307 18.50 -1.86 -12.04
CA SER A 307 19.10 -1.67 -10.71
C SER A 307 18.94 -0.25 -10.18
N THR A 308 19.12 0.76 -11.03
CA THR A 308 18.90 2.17 -10.68
C THR A 308 17.43 2.45 -10.43
N MET A 309 16.54 1.92 -11.26
CA MET A 309 15.09 1.99 -11.09
C MET A 309 14.67 1.41 -9.75
N PHE A 310 15.12 0.19 -9.40
CA PHE A 310 14.83 -0.43 -8.12
C PHE A 310 15.26 0.46 -6.95
N MET A 311 16.50 0.92 -6.95
CA MET A 311 17.03 1.78 -5.89
C MET A 311 16.31 3.12 -5.80
N ALA A 312 16.00 3.74 -6.93
CA ALA A 312 15.28 5.00 -6.96
C ALA A 312 13.88 4.87 -6.38
N HIS A 313 13.11 3.85 -6.79
CA HIS A 313 11.77 3.61 -6.22
C HIS A 313 11.83 3.23 -4.74
N ALA A 314 12.83 2.45 -4.30
CA ALA A 314 13.00 2.11 -2.90
C ALA A 314 13.32 3.34 -2.04
N VAL A 315 14.22 4.21 -2.50
CA VAL A 315 14.58 5.45 -1.78
C VAL A 315 13.42 6.45 -1.80
N CYS A 316 12.68 6.57 -2.91
CA CYS A 316 11.51 7.42 -3.00
C CYS A 316 10.39 6.94 -2.04
N ALA A 317 10.16 5.62 -1.98
CA ALA A 317 9.22 5.04 -1.03
C ALA A 317 9.65 5.31 0.42
N LEU A 318 10.93 5.16 0.74
CA LEU A 318 11.48 5.49 2.06
C LEU A 318 11.24 6.98 2.42
N GLY A 319 11.49 7.90 1.49
CA GLY A 319 11.19 9.32 1.67
C GLY A 319 9.70 9.57 1.96
N GLY A 320 8.82 8.92 1.21
CA GLY A 320 7.38 8.97 1.44
C GLY A 320 6.93 8.35 2.77
N MET A 321 7.61 7.28 3.22
CA MET A 321 7.38 6.71 4.55
C MET A 321 7.80 7.70 5.65
N ILE A 322 8.98 8.31 5.54
CA ILE A 322 9.46 9.35 6.47
C ILE A 322 8.45 10.50 6.52
N TYR A 323 7.95 10.96 5.36
CA TYR A 323 6.90 11.98 5.32
C TYR A 323 5.65 11.59 6.12
N ARG A 324 5.26 10.31 6.14
CA ARG A 324 4.12 9.83 6.95
C ARG A 324 4.44 9.82 8.45
N PHE A 325 5.69 9.53 8.81
CA PHE A 325 6.16 9.58 10.18
C PHE A 325 6.37 11.01 10.69
N SER A 326 6.68 11.97 9.83
CA SER A 326 7.00 13.33 10.25
C SER A 326 5.89 13.99 11.08
N PRO A 327 4.61 14.09 10.64
CA PRO A 327 3.55 14.75 11.40
C PRO A 327 3.02 13.93 12.58
N THR A 328 3.32 12.62 12.65
CA THR A 328 2.76 11.71 13.65
C THR A 328 3.71 11.39 14.79
N THR A 329 5.02 11.31 14.50
CA THR A 329 6.03 10.86 15.45
C THR A 329 7.28 11.72 15.47
N LEU A 330 7.87 12.03 14.29
CA LEU A 330 9.20 12.64 14.24
C LEU A 330 9.19 14.14 14.54
N ALA A 331 8.17 14.86 14.07
CA ALA A 331 7.97 16.30 14.28
C ALA A 331 6.64 16.58 15.01
N PHE A 332 6.25 15.67 15.88
CA PHE A 332 5.05 15.77 16.71
C PHE A 332 5.41 16.25 18.12
N HIS A 333 4.75 17.28 18.58
CA HIS A 333 4.93 17.84 19.92
C HIS A 333 3.97 17.18 20.90
N ALA A 334 4.45 16.20 21.63
CA ALA A 334 3.67 15.57 22.70
C ALA A 334 3.42 16.55 23.85
N LYS A 335 2.35 16.32 24.59
CA LYS A 335 2.07 17.05 25.83
C LYS A 335 3.12 16.71 26.89
N ASP A 336 3.45 17.67 27.74
CA ASP A 336 4.34 17.52 28.89
C ASP A 336 5.78 17.05 28.55
N GLY A 337 6.23 17.32 27.31
CA GLY A 337 7.59 16.96 26.87
C GLY A 337 7.83 15.45 26.75
N ALA A 338 6.79 14.63 26.69
CA ALA A 338 6.91 13.20 26.49
C ALA A 338 7.64 12.88 25.19
N THR A 339 8.53 11.90 25.23
CA THR A 339 9.29 11.42 24.09
C THR A 339 8.86 10.00 23.74
N TYR A 340 9.00 9.62 22.49
CA TYR A 340 8.72 8.29 22.00
C TYR A 340 9.95 7.71 21.28
N PHE A 341 10.25 6.46 21.60
CA PHE A 341 11.16 5.64 20.82
C PHE A 341 10.60 4.22 20.72
N PRO A 342 10.54 3.64 19.50
CA PRO A 342 9.98 2.31 19.30
C PRO A 342 10.74 1.24 20.08
N SER A 343 10.01 0.29 20.66
CA SER A 343 10.61 -0.89 21.26
C SER A 343 11.11 -1.87 20.19
N ALA A 344 12.05 -2.75 20.57
CA ALA A 344 12.50 -3.82 19.67
C ALA A 344 11.33 -4.74 19.24
N ILE A 345 10.34 -4.95 20.11
CA ILE A 345 9.15 -5.74 19.80
C ILE A 345 8.32 -5.07 18.70
N GLU A 346 8.15 -3.75 18.76
CA GLU A 346 7.42 -3.01 17.71
C GLU A 346 8.09 -3.20 16.34
N PHE A 347 9.41 -3.14 16.26
CA PHE A 347 10.14 -3.37 15.02
C PHE A 347 9.99 -4.81 14.50
N ILE A 348 10.23 -5.80 15.37
CA ILE A 348 10.21 -7.21 14.95
C ILE A 348 8.82 -7.62 14.49
N VAL A 349 7.77 -7.22 15.20
CA VAL A 349 6.38 -7.52 14.84
C VAL A 349 6.04 -6.86 13.51
N SER A 350 6.37 -5.57 13.31
CA SER A 350 6.10 -4.86 12.06
C SER A 350 6.77 -5.54 10.85
N ILE A 351 8.06 -5.85 10.97
CA ILE A 351 8.81 -6.51 9.89
C ILE A 351 8.24 -7.92 9.62
N SER A 352 7.80 -8.63 10.66
CA SER A 352 7.22 -9.98 10.53
C SER A 352 5.91 -9.98 9.75
N PHE A 353 5.03 -9.02 9.98
CA PHE A 353 3.79 -8.88 9.22
C PHE A 353 4.06 -8.50 7.76
N VAL A 354 5.02 -7.62 7.51
CA VAL A 354 5.49 -7.33 6.13
C VAL A 354 6.07 -8.59 5.49
N ALA A 355 6.81 -9.41 6.24
CA ALA A 355 7.35 -10.67 5.75
C ALA A 355 6.25 -11.66 5.36
N ILE A 356 5.12 -11.71 6.10
CA ILE A 356 3.92 -12.49 5.71
C ILE A 356 3.38 -11.98 4.37
N ALA A 357 3.20 -10.67 4.21
CA ALA A 357 2.70 -10.08 2.97
C ALA A 357 3.62 -10.42 1.78
N VAL A 358 4.94 -10.30 1.95
CA VAL A 358 5.93 -10.65 0.92
C VAL A 358 5.86 -12.14 0.58
N LEU A 359 5.74 -13.01 1.58
CA LEU A 359 5.60 -14.46 1.34
C LEU A 359 4.34 -14.78 0.53
N VAL A 360 3.19 -14.21 0.92
CA VAL A 360 1.93 -14.41 0.20
C VAL A 360 2.03 -13.87 -1.23
N TYR A 361 2.62 -12.69 -1.41
CA TYR A 361 2.88 -12.11 -2.74
C TYR A 361 3.70 -13.06 -3.62
N LEU A 362 4.83 -13.57 -3.11
CA LEU A 362 5.70 -14.49 -3.86
C LEU A 362 4.98 -15.80 -4.23
N ILE A 363 4.15 -16.34 -3.34
CA ILE A 363 3.34 -17.53 -3.61
C ILE A 363 2.28 -17.22 -4.69
N ALA A 364 1.57 -16.10 -4.57
CA ALA A 364 0.55 -15.68 -5.52
C ALA A 364 1.15 -15.48 -6.93
N VAL A 365 2.25 -14.75 -7.05
CA VAL A 365 2.95 -14.54 -8.35
C VAL A 365 3.45 -15.85 -8.95
N LYS A 366 3.82 -16.83 -8.10
CA LYS A 366 4.26 -18.15 -8.58
C LYS A 366 3.10 -18.98 -9.12
N LYS A 367 1.96 -18.98 -8.41
CA LYS A 367 0.84 -19.89 -8.65
C LYS A 367 -0.25 -19.31 -9.54
N LEU A 368 -0.50 -18.00 -9.43
CA LEU A 368 -1.58 -17.31 -10.12
C LEU A 368 -1.06 -16.52 -11.32
N ALA A 369 -1.96 -16.20 -12.24
CA ALA A 369 -1.69 -15.36 -13.40
C ALA A 369 -1.65 -13.87 -13.04
N ILE A 370 -0.71 -13.48 -12.18
CA ILE A 370 -0.56 -12.08 -11.72
C ILE A 370 0.24 -11.24 -12.71
N LEU A 371 1.28 -11.83 -13.34
CA LEU A 371 2.14 -11.18 -14.32
C LEU A 371 2.27 -12.03 -15.58
N PRO A 372 2.46 -11.43 -16.76
CA PRO A 372 2.81 -12.13 -18.00
C PRO A 372 4.03 -13.02 -17.82
N GLY A 373 4.18 -14.04 -18.69
CA GLY A 373 5.32 -14.97 -18.65
C GLY A 373 5.22 -16.04 -17.57
N SER A 374 4.06 -16.24 -16.96
CA SER A 374 3.84 -17.38 -16.07
C SER A 374 4.03 -18.69 -16.83
N ASN A 375 4.96 -19.54 -16.34
CA ASN A 375 5.16 -20.89 -16.84
C ASN A 375 4.28 -21.93 -16.12
N ALA A 376 3.20 -21.51 -15.48
CA ALA A 376 2.25 -22.42 -14.85
C ALA A 376 1.67 -23.35 -15.92
N GLU A 377 1.66 -24.66 -15.67
CA GLU A 377 1.16 -25.65 -16.63
C GLU A 377 -0.30 -25.43 -17.00
N TRP A 378 -1.10 -24.99 -16.03
CA TRP A 378 -2.50 -24.64 -16.26
C TRP A 378 -2.72 -23.49 -17.26
N LEU A 379 -1.77 -22.52 -17.36
CA LEU A 379 -1.83 -21.45 -18.38
C LEU A 379 -1.60 -21.98 -19.79
N LYS A 380 -0.84 -23.07 -19.95
CA LYS A 380 -0.69 -23.75 -21.25
C LYS A 380 -1.99 -24.42 -21.66
N MET A 381 -2.69 -25.03 -20.71
CA MET A 381 -4.01 -25.63 -20.96
C MET A 381 -5.06 -24.58 -21.26
N ALA A 382 -5.06 -23.45 -20.56
CA ALA A 382 -5.95 -22.32 -20.83
C ALA A 382 -5.78 -21.76 -22.24
N LYS A 383 -4.54 -21.55 -22.67
CA LYS A 383 -4.22 -21.10 -24.03
C LYS A 383 -4.63 -22.13 -25.08
N TYR A 384 -4.52 -23.41 -24.78
CA TYR A 384 -4.97 -24.47 -25.68
C TYR A 384 -6.50 -24.49 -25.80
N GLU A 385 -7.25 -24.35 -24.70
CA GLU A 385 -8.72 -24.27 -24.74
C GLU A 385 -9.22 -23.01 -25.46
N GLU A 386 -8.55 -21.87 -25.32
CA GLU A 386 -8.87 -20.63 -26.03
C GLU A 386 -8.72 -20.78 -27.55
N GLN A 387 -7.70 -21.53 -27.99
CA GLN A 387 -7.49 -21.84 -29.40
C GLN A 387 -8.53 -22.83 -29.95
N VAL A 388 -9.01 -23.77 -29.13
CA VAL A 388 -9.96 -24.82 -29.54
C VAL A 388 -11.42 -24.38 -29.38
N LYS A 389 -11.71 -23.45 -28.49
CA LYS A 389 -13.04 -22.89 -28.22
C LYS A 389 -12.96 -21.34 -28.22
N PRO A 390 -12.95 -20.70 -29.41
CA PRO A 390 -12.97 -19.25 -29.50
C PRO A 390 -14.28 -18.71 -28.90
N GLY A 391 -14.22 -18.07 -27.74
CA GLY A 391 -15.36 -17.54 -26.97
C GLY A 391 -15.17 -17.50 -25.47
N ILE A 392 -14.19 -18.24 -24.94
CA ILE A 392 -13.76 -18.11 -23.53
C ILE A 392 -12.60 -17.08 -23.50
N GLN A 393 -12.95 -15.79 -23.46
CA GLN A 393 -11.93 -14.77 -23.17
C GLN A 393 -11.51 -14.90 -21.72
N LEU A 394 -10.24 -15.25 -21.47
CA LEU A 394 -9.58 -15.03 -20.19
C LEU A 394 -9.55 -13.52 -19.94
N THR A 395 -10.52 -13.04 -19.17
CA THR A 395 -10.68 -11.61 -18.89
C THR A 395 -9.45 -11.11 -18.15
N GLY A 396 -8.56 -10.42 -18.86
CA GLY A 396 -7.33 -9.81 -18.33
C GLY A 396 -6.03 -10.28 -18.97
N TYR A 397 -6.07 -11.27 -19.86
CA TYR A 397 -4.89 -11.78 -20.58
C TYR A 397 -5.01 -11.68 -22.11
N ALA A 398 -6.08 -11.07 -22.64
CA ALA A 398 -6.11 -10.77 -24.05
C ALA A 398 -4.89 -9.90 -24.40
N PRO A 399 -4.02 -10.32 -25.34
CA PRO A 399 -3.06 -9.40 -25.90
C PRO A 399 -3.85 -8.23 -26.43
N VAL A 400 -3.45 -7.02 -26.07
CA VAL A 400 -4.01 -5.80 -26.66
C VAL A 400 -3.67 -5.89 -28.13
N GLU A 401 -4.64 -6.30 -28.94
CA GLU A 401 -4.52 -6.15 -30.39
C GLU A 401 -4.35 -4.65 -30.68
N HIS A 402 -3.30 -4.33 -31.41
CA HIS A 402 -2.80 -3.00 -31.74
C HIS A 402 -3.79 -2.17 -32.57
#